data_4ce14ff24e0676f206e556fe8ca89669
#
_entry.id   4ce14ff24e0676f206e556fe8ca89669
#
_cell.length_a   1.000
_cell.length_b   1.000
_cell.length_c   1.000
_cell.angle_alpha   90.00
_cell.angle_beta   90.00
_cell.angle_gamma   90.00
#
_symmetry.space_group_name_H-M   'P 1'
#
loop_
_entity.id
_entity.type
_entity.pdbx_description
1 polymer ?
#
loop_
_entity_poly.entity_id
_entity_poly.type
_entity_poly.pdbx_seq_one_letter_code
_entity_poly.pdbx_strand_id
1 'polypeptide(L)'
;MDGYKHILLEELGKLSIPCTDEQEALLCKHLELVIEKNRETNLTRIDTVEDGICLHIIDSVICLASLDKLASHKRILDLGTGGGFPGIPLAVMLDAEVVLLDSVNKKIRAIEAFVTALDFSSRCSAVCARSEELAARSPNSFDIVVARAVAQTNTLIEYAA
;
A
#
# COMPACT_ATOMS: atom_id res chain seq x y z
N MET A 1 9.51 6.01 -17.21
CA MET A 1 8.43 5.04 -16.88
C MET A 1 7.57 4.61 -18.05
N ASP A 2 7.47 5.34 -19.15
CA ASP A 2 6.62 4.93 -20.31
C ASP A 2 6.91 3.52 -20.86
N GLY A 3 8.15 3.05 -20.73
CA GLY A 3 8.53 1.70 -21.14
C GLY A 3 7.97 0.55 -20.28
N TYR A 4 7.50 0.83 -19.06
CA TYR A 4 7.06 -0.21 -18.11
C TYR A 4 5.55 -0.23 -17.86
N LYS A 5 4.82 0.77 -18.34
CA LYS A 5 3.36 0.86 -18.24
C LYS A 5 2.68 -0.38 -18.84
N HIS A 6 3.18 -0.85 -19.98
CA HIS A 6 2.63 -2.03 -20.64
C HIS A 6 2.73 -3.28 -19.76
N ILE A 7 3.81 -3.44 -18.98
CA ILE A 7 3.98 -4.57 -18.04
C ILE A 7 2.88 -4.53 -16.98
N LEU A 8 2.66 -3.36 -16.36
CA LEU A 8 1.63 -3.19 -15.35
C LEU A 8 0.24 -3.52 -15.90
N LEU A 9 -0.14 -2.98 -17.06
CA LEU A 9 -1.44 -3.21 -17.66
C LEU A 9 -1.62 -4.66 -18.11
N GLU A 10 -0.57 -5.31 -18.62
CA GLU A 10 -0.60 -6.72 -18.99
C GLU A 10 -0.85 -7.61 -17.76
N GLU A 11 -0.13 -7.38 -16.66
CA GLU A 11 -0.28 -8.16 -15.43
C GLU A 11 -1.67 -7.95 -14.78
N LEU A 12 -2.16 -6.71 -14.72
CA LEU A 12 -3.52 -6.41 -14.25
C LEU A 12 -4.58 -7.09 -15.13
N GLY A 13 -4.37 -7.08 -16.45
CA GLY A 13 -5.25 -7.75 -17.42
C GLY A 13 -5.33 -9.28 -17.20
N LYS A 14 -4.20 -9.93 -16.91
CA LYS A 14 -4.16 -11.37 -16.56
C LYS A 14 -5.00 -11.69 -15.32
N LEU A 15 -5.08 -10.76 -14.37
CA LEU A 15 -5.87 -10.88 -13.14
C LEU A 15 -7.31 -10.39 -13.29
N SER A 16 -7.69 -9.88 -14.47
CA SER A 16 -8.99 -9.24 -14.71
C SER A 16 -9.29 -8.07 -13.76
N ILE A 17 -8.27 -7.34 -13.31
CA ILE A 17 -8.39 -6.15 -12.48
C ILE A 17 -8.45 -4.92 -13.39
N PRO A 18 -9.59 -4.21 -13.44
CA PRO A 18 -9.71 -2.99 -14.25
C PRO A 18 -8.81 -1.89 -13.67
N CYS A 19 -8.19 -1.11 -14.57
CA CYS A 19 -7.32 -0.01 -14.19
C CYS A 19 -7.55 1.16 -15.17
N THR A 20 -7.84 2.35 -14.64
CA THR A 20 -7.94 3.56 -15.45
C THR A 20 -6.55 4.14 -15.72
N ASP A 21 -6.44 5.00 -16.74
CA ASP A 21 -5.17 5.69 -17.05
C ASP A 21 -4.66 6.53 -15.85
N GLU A 22 -5.57 7.11 -15.06
CA GLU A 22 -5.24 7.85 -13.86
C GLU A 22 -4.69 6.94 -12.76
N GLN A 23 -5.32 5.81 -12.51
CA GLN A 23 -4.86 4.81 -11.54
C GLN A 23 -3.49 4.25 -11.94
N GLU A 24 -3.30 3.91 -13.22
CA GLU A 24 -2.02 3.46 -13.76
C GLU A 24 -0.92 4.50 -13.50
N ALA A 25 -1.17 5.77 -13.83
CA ALA A 25 -0.22 6.85 -13.62
C ALA A 25 0.15 7.03 -12.14
N LEU A 26 -0.82 6.92 -11.23
CA LEU A 26 -0.60 7.02 -9.78
C LEU A 26 0.19 5.84 -9.23
N LEU A 27 -0.11 4.61 -9.66
CA LEU A 27 0.65 3.41 -9.27
C LEU A 27 2.11 3.51 -9.71
N CYS A 28 2.34 3.92 -10.95
CA CYS A 28 3.69 4.13 -11.48
C CYS A 28 4.43 5.23 -10.72
N LYS A 29 3.77 6.36 -10.45
CA LYS A 29 4.35 7.47 -9.69
C LYS A 29 4.71 7.06 -8.26
N HIS A 30 3.86 6.28 -7.59
CA HIS A 30 4.19 5.74 -6.27
C HIS A 30 5.46 4.88 -6.31
N LEU A 31 5.56 3.96 -7.28
CA LEU A 31 6.74 3.11 -7.42
C LEU A 31 8.02 3.92 -7.67
N GLU A 32 7.96 4.96 -8.53
CA GLU A 32 9.08 5.88 -8.76
C GLU A 32 9.55 6.55 -7.46
N LEU A 33 8.61 7.09 -6.70
CA LEU A 33 8.90 7.72 -5.40
C LEU A 33 9.57 6.75 -4.42
N VAL A 34 9.09 5.49 -4.38
CA VAL A 34 9.68 4.45 -3.53
C VAL A 34 11.09 4.11 -3.97
N ILE A 35 11.33 3.87 -5.26
CA ILE A 35 12.66 3.52 -5.79
C ILE A 35 13.66 4.67 -5.53
N GLU A 36 13.24 5.91 -5.78
CA GLU A 36 14.06 7.09 -5.51
C GLU A 36 14.41 7.19 -4.03
N LYS A 37 13.42 7.11 -3.16
CA LYS A 37 13.61 7.24 -1.70
C LYS A 37 14.35 6.06 -1.09
N ASN A 38 14.25 4.88 -1.72
CA ASN A 38 14.91 3.67 -1.24
C ASN A 38 16.44 3.82 -1.18
N ARG A 39 17.04 4.64 -2.04
CA ARG A 39 18.48 4.93 -2.04
C ARG A 39 18.98 5.52 -0.72
N GLU A 40 18.10 6.17 0.04
CA GLU A 40 18.42 6.84 1.30
C GLU A 40 17.86 6.13 2.54
N THR A 41 16.77 5.36 2.36
CA THR A 41 15.91 4.98 3.48
C THR A 41 15.80 3.48 3.72
N ASN A 42 16.22 2.64 2.75
CA ASN A 42 16.05 1.17 2.79
C ASN A 42 14.60 0.76 3.06
N LEU A 43 13.66 1.29 2.26
CA LEU A 43 12.23 0.99 2.36
C LEU A 43 11.91 -0.44 1.91
N THR A 44 12.66 -0.91 0.90
CA THR A 44 12.49 -2.23 0.28
C THR A 44 13.81 -2.80 -0.20
N ARG A 45 13.86 -4.11 -0.44
CA ARG A 45 14.99 -4.80 -1.10
C ARG A 45 14.88 -4.81 -2.62
N ILE A 46 13.75 -4.36 -3.17
CA ILE A 46 13.46 -4.32 -4.59
C ILE A 46 13.87 -2.93 -5.10
N ASP A 47 14.77 -2.89 -6.07
CA ASP A 47 15.40 -1.67 -6.59
C ASP A 47 15.24 -1.50 -8.11
N THR A 48 14.63 -2.48 -8.80
CA THR A 48 14.29 -2.38 -10.23
C THR A 48 12.81 -2.04 -10.40
N VAL A 49 12.46 -1.40 -11.51
CA VAL A 49 11.07 -1.03 -11.82
C VAL A 49 10.25 -2.26 -12.14
N GLU A 50 10.81 -3.20 -12.91
CA GLU A 50 10.15 -4.44 -13.31
C GLU A 50 9.74 -5.29 -12.11
N ASP A 51 10.70 -5.54 -11.21
CA ASP A 51 10.42 -6.27 -9.97
C ASP A 51 9.45 -5.49 -9.08
N GLY A 52 9.55 -4.15 -9.05
CA GLY A 52 8.65 -3.30 -8.30
C GLY A 52 7.20 -3.37 -8.80
N ILE A 53 6.98 -3.48 -10.10
CA ILE A 53 5.64 -3.69 -10.66
C ILE A 53 5.08 -5.04 -10.17
N CYS A 54 5.82 -6.12 -10.36
CA CYS A 54 5.33 -7.46 -10.04
C CYS A 54 5.22 -7.70 -8.52
N LEU A 55 6.32 -7.43 -7.78
CA LEU A 55 6.47 -7.80 -6.38
C LEU A 55 5.94 -6.73 -5.39
N HIS A 56 5.66 -5.51 -5.87
CA HIS A 56 5.06 -4.48 -5.03
C HIS A 56 3.65 -4.12 -5.49
N ILE A 57 3.46 -3.67 -6.75
CA ILE A 57 2.14 -3.19 -7.19
C ILE A 57 1.18 -4.36 -7.36
N ILE A 58 1.51 -5.33 -8.21
CA ILE A 58 0.61 -6.47 -8.51
C ILE A 58 0.32 -7.28 -7.25
N ASP A 59 1.34 -7.60 -6.45
CA ASP A 59 1.18 -8.31 -5.19
C ASP A 59 0.29 -7.55 -4.17
N SER A 60 0.27 -6.21 -4.24
CA SER A 60 -0.61 -5.39 -3.40
C SER A 60 -2.07 -5.43 -3.83
N VAL A 61 -2.35 -5.50 -5.13
CA VAL A 61 -3.70 -5.38 -5.67
C VAL A 61 -4.33 -6.71 -6.07
N ILE A 62 -3.58 -7.82 -6.03
CA ILE A 62 -4.09 -9.16 -6.40
C ILE A 62 -5.31 -9.58 -5.57
N CYS A 63 -5.41 -9.14 -4.33
CA CYS A 63 -6.56 -9.40 -3.47
C CYS A 63 -7.87 -8.83 -4.02
N LEU A 64 -7.81 -7.79 -4.88
CA LEU A 64 -8.99 -7.16 -5.49
C LEU A 64 -9.71 -8.10 -6.45
N ALA A 65 -9.02 -9.06 -7.05
CA ALA A 65 -9.65 -10.10 -7.87
C ALA A 65 -10.71 -10.92 -7.08
N SER A 66 -10.58 -10.96 -5.74
CA SER A 66 -11.50 -11.67 -4.85
C SER A 66 -12.35 -10.74 -3.98
N LEU A 67 -11.96 -9.48 -3.80
CA LEU A 67 -12.54 -8.54 -2.84
C LEU A 67 -13.37 -7.43 -3.49
N ASP A 68 -13.61 -7.48 -4.78
CA ASP A 68 -14.18 -6.42 -5.64
C ASP A 68 -15.43 -5.68 -5.08
N LYS A 69 -16.18 -6.29 -4.17
CA LYS A 69 -17.39 -5.69 -3.58
C LYS A 69 -17.26 -5.28 -2.11
N LEU A 70 -16.13 -5.56 -1.46
CA LEU A 70 -16.02 -5.41 0.00
C LEU A 70 -15.36 -4.10 0.44
N ALA A 71 -14.66 -3.40 -0.45
CA ALA A 71 -13.74 -2.36 -0.03
C ALA A 71 -14.16 -0.91 -0.35
N SER A 72 -15.29 -0.67 -1.03
CA SER A 72 -15.80 0.70 -1.25
C SER A 72 -16.27 1.31 0.06
N HIS A 73 -15.87 2.56 0.32
CA HIS A 73 -16.18 3.33 1.53
C HIS A 73 -15.77 2.67 2.84
N LYS A 74 -14.74 1.80 2.79
CA LYS A 74 -14.20 1.10 3.96
C LYS A 74 -12.99 1.83 4.52
N ARG A 75 -12.74 1.58 5.80
CA ARG A 75 -11.53 2.03 6.48
C ARG A 75 -10.55 0.88 6.60
N ILE A 76 -9.41 1.01 5.94
CA ILE A 76 -8.40 -0.03 5.80
C ILE A 76 -7.19 0.33 6.67
N LEU A 77 -6.68 -0.63 7.44
CA LEU A 77 -5.38 -0.54 8.10
C LEU A 77 -4.34 -1.34 7.30
N ASP A 78 -3.28 -0.66 6.86
CA ASP A 78 -2.08 -1.31 6.33
C ASP A 78 -1.04 -1.45 7.45
N LEU A 79 -0.92 -2.66 7.99
CA LEU A 79 -0.10 -2.98 9.14
C LEU A 79 1.33 -3.31 8.70
N GLY A 80 2.29 -2.46 9.09
CA GLY A 80 3.67 -2.58 8.67
C GLY A 80 3.89 -2.13 7.22
N THR A 81 3.33 -0.99 6.87
CA THR A 81 3.23 -0.47 5.49
C THR A 81 4.56 -0.35 4.72
N GLY A 82 5.69 -0.21 5.42
CA GLY A 82 7.03 -0.14 4.81
C GLY A 82 7.19 0.99 3.80
N GLY A 83 7.20 0.67 2.52
CA GLY A 83 7.22 1.63 1.41
C GLY A 83 5.83 2.08 0.94
N GLY A 84 4.78 1.84 1.74
CA GLY A 84 3.39 2.15 1.37
C GLY A 84 2.67 0.97 0.71
N PHE A 85 3.16 -0.26 0.90
CA PHE A 85 2.60 -1.47 0.29
C PHE A 85 2.03 -2.43 1.36
N PRO A 86 0.78 -2.89 1.18
CA PRO A 86 -0.11 -2.70 0.04
C PRO A 86 -0.99 -1.43 0.09
N GLY A 87 -0.93 -0.62 1.14
CA GLY A 87 -1.90 0.43 1.45
C GLY A 87 -2.07 1.50 0.37
N ILE A 88 -0.99 2.08 -0.17
CA ILE A 88 -1.09 3.13 -1.22
C ILE A 88 -1.65 2.55 -2.52
N PRO A 89 -1.20 1.41 -3.08
CA PRO A 89 -1.86 0.79 -4.22
C PRO A 89 -3.34 0.51 -4.00
N LEU A 90 -3.75 0.06 -2.81
CA LEU A 90 -5.16 -0.13 -2.49
C LEU A 90 -5.93 1.20 -2.46
N ALA A 91 -5.35 2.28 -1.92
CA ALA A 91 -5.96 3.60 -1.96
C ALA A 91 -6.10 4.16 -3.39
N VAL A 92 -5.21 3.80 -4.31
CA VAL A 92 -5.32 4.14 -5.75
C VAL A 92 -6.49 3.40 -6.39
N MET A 93 -6.63 2.11 -6.09
CA MET A 93 -7.59 1.24 -6.77
C MET A 93 -9.00 1.31 -6.17
N LEU A 94 -9.14 1.75 -4.92
CA LEU A 94 -10.40 1.73 -4.17
C LEU A 94 -10.80 3.13 -3.69
N ASP A 95 -12.09 3.35 -3.54
CA ASP A 95 -12.62 4.49 -2.78
C ASP A 95 -12.68 4.13 -1.29
N ALA A 96 -11.54 4.23 -0.61
CA ALA A 96 -11.37 3.83 0.79
C ALA A 96 -10.49 4.81 1.56
N GLU A 97 -10.70 4.89 2.87
CA GLU A 97 -9.75 5.52 3.79
C GLU A 97 -8.68 4.53 4.19
N VAL A 98 -7.40 4.90 4.09
CA VAL A 98 -6.28 4.01 4.41
C VAL A 98 -5.39 4.60 5.49
N VAL A 99 -5.20 3.86 6.57
CA VAL A 99 -4.22 4.17 7.61
C VAL A 99 -2.97 3.32 7.39
N LEU A 100 -1.85 3.99 7.17
CA LEU A 100 -0.55 3.42 6.85
C LEU A 100 0.29 3.37 8.13
N LEU A 101 0.39 2.19 8.76
CA LEU A 101 1.06 2.01 10.05
C LEU A 101 2.45 1.40 9.88
N ASP A 102 3.45 2.01 10.49
CA ASP A 102 4.79 1.41 10.68
C ASP A 102 5.39 1.90 12.01
N SER A 103 6.20 1.09 12.66
CA SER A 103 6.88 1.46 13.89
C SER A 103 8.15 2.28 13.67
N VAL A 104 8.62 2.42 12.43
CA VAL A 104 9.86 3.09 12.06
C VAL A 104 9.58 4.50 11.57
N ASN A 105 9.87 5.50 12.39
CA ASN A 105 9.61 6.92 12.09
C ASN A 105 10.19 7.40 10.74
N LYS A 106 11.39 6.92 10.37
CA LYS A 106 12.03 7.27 9.08
C LYS A 106 11.19 6.82 7.88
N LYS A 107 10.54 5.65 7.97
CA LYS A 107 9.64 5.14 6.93
C LYS A 107 8.36 5.98 6.89
N ILE A 108 7.76 6.28 8.04
CA ILE A 108 6.54 7.09 8.11
C ILE A 108 6.74 8.46 7.46
N ARG A 109 7.87 9.12 7.69
CA ARG A 109 8.18 10.39 7.00
C ARG A 109 8.26 10.25 5.48
N ALA A 110 8.75 9.13 4.97
CA ALA A 110 8.74 8.85 3.54
C ALA A 110 7.31 8.65 3.02
N ILE A 111 6.49 7.91 3.76
CA ILE A 111 5.07 7.68 3.44
C ILE A 111 4.28 8.99 3.41
N GLU A 112 4.47 9.87 4.39
CA GLU A 112 3.83 11.20 4.42
C GLU A 112 4.16 12.01 3.16
N ALA A 113 5.43 11.99 2.73
CA ALA A 113 5.86 12.63 1.50
C ALA A 113 5.20 11.99 0.25
N PHE A 114 5.07 10.66 0.21
CA PHE A 114 4.40 9.97 -0.90
C PHE A 114 2.91 10.30 -0.96
N VAL A 115 2.21 10.25 0.18
CA VAL A 115 0.79 10.60 0.29
C VAL A 115 0.54 12.03 -0.20
N THR A 116 1.41 12.97 0.18
CA THR A 116 1.34 14.36 -0.28
C THR A 116 1.60 14.48 -1.78
N ALA A 117 2.66 13.82 -2.30
CA ALA A 117 3.03 13.88 -3.71
C ALA A 117 1.97 13.24 -4.65
N LEU A 118 1.16 12.31 -4.12
CA LEU A 118 0.07 11.64 -4.83
C LEU A 118 -1.29 12.35 -4.65
N ASP A 119 -1.36 13.42 -3.85
CA ASP A 119 -2.59 14.14 -3.49
C ASP A 119 -3.62 13.26 -2.74
N PHE A 120 -3.14 12.39 -1.89
CA PHE A 120 -3.97 11.43 -1.12
C PHE A 120 -4.16 11.82 0.35
N SER A 121 -3.76 13.03 0.76
CA SER A 121 -3.83 13.47 2.16
C SER A 121 -5.24 13.50 2.76
N SER A 122 -6.27 13.54 1.92
CA SER A 122 -7.68 13.48 2.36
C SER A 122 -8.16 12.05 2.66
N ARG A 123 -7.48 11.02 2.14
CA ARG A 123 -7.90 9.60 2.25
C ARG A 123 -6.86 8.71 2.91
N CYS A 124 -5.59 9.14 2.93
CA CYS A 124 -4.51 8.36 3.51
C CYS A 124 -3.87 9.11 4.68
N SER A 125 -3.68 8.42 5.78
CA SER A 125 -2.97 8.93 6.95
C SER A 125 -1.83 7.99 7.35
N ALA A 126 -0.65 8.54 7.64
CA ALA A 126 0.51 7.78 8.08
C ALA A 126 0.63 7.86 9.62
N VAL A 127 0.83 6.72 10.27
CA VAL A 127 0.89 6.62 11.73
C VAL A 127 2.16 5.89 12.16
N CYS A 128 2.97 6.55 13.00
CA CYS A 128 4.14 5.93 13.61
C CYS A 128 3.76 5.35 14.98
N ALA A 129 3.49 4.06 15.03
CA ALA A 129 3.16 3.36 16.27
C ALA A 129 3.38 1.84 16.11
N ARG A 130 3.35 1.11 17.22
CA ARG A 130 3.17 -0.34 17.19
C ARG A 130 1.68 -0.68 17.05
N SER A 131 1.38 -1.87 16.52
CA SER A 131 0.01 -2.35 16.33
C SER A 131 -0.79 -2.35 17.62
N GLU A 132 -0.19 -2.83 18.70
CA GLU A 132 -0.81 -2.94 20.02
C GLU A 132 -1.17 -1.55 20.61
N GLU A 133 -0.33 -0.54 20.33
CA GLU A 133 -0.59 0.84 20.74
C GLU A 133 -1.75 1.45 19.96
N LEU A 134 -1.84 1.16 18.66
CA LEU A 134 -2.93 1.63 17.82
C LEU A 134 -4.24 0.95 18.22
N ALA A 135 -4.24 -0.37 18.43
CA ALA A 135 -5.40 -1.13 18.87
C ALA A 135 -5.95 -0.61 20.21
N ALA A 136 -5.07 -0.31 21.16
CA ALA A 136 -5.49 0.24 22.45
C ALA A 136 -6.13 1.64 22.36
N ARG A 137 -5.71 2.46 21.38
CA ARG A 137 -6.23 3.83 21.18
C ARG A 137 -7.49 3.87 20.32
N SER A 138 -7.66 2.92 19.42
CA SER A 138 -8.70 2.91 18.40
C SER A 138 -9.25 1.49 18.18
N PRO A 139 -9.87 0.87 19.19
CA PRO A 139 -10.42 -0.47 19.06
C PRO A 139 -11.57 -0.48 18.05
N ASN A 140 -11.68 -1.56 17.27
CA ASN A 140 -12.75 -1.76 16.27
C ASN A 140 -12.91 -0.61 15.26
N SER A 141 -11.80 0.05 14.89
CA SER A 141 -11.84 1.24 14.04
C SER A 141 -11.62 0.97 12.56
N PHE A 142 -11.35 -0.27 12.19
CA PHE A 142 -11.05 -0.67 10.81
C PHE A 142 -11.99 -1.77 10.35
N ASP A 143 -12.43 -1.68 9.10
CA ASP A 143 -13.25 -2.72 8.46
C ASP A 143 -12.37 -3.84 7.91
N ILE A 144 -11.16 -3.48 7.46
CA ILE A 144 -10.21 -4.40 6.81
C ILE A 144 -8.81 -4.11 7.36
N VAL A 145 -8.10 -5.16 7.68
CA VAL A 145 -6.66 -5.08 7.99
C VAL A 145 -5.90 -5.85 6.93
N VAL A 146 -4.92 -5.19 6.33
CA VAL A 146 -3.99 -5.78 5.37
C VAL A 146 -2.58 -5.74 5.95
N ALA A 147 -1.79 -6.78 5.68
CA ALA A 147 -0.40 -6.86 6.10
C ALA A 147 0.41 -7.67 5.10
N ARG A 148 1.64 -7.25 4.87
CA ARG A 148 2.58 -7.95 3.99
C ARG A 148 3.96 -8.04 4.63
N ALA A 149 4.50 -9.28 4.73
CA ALA A 149 5.84 -9.56 5.24
C ALA A 149 6.17 -8.98 6.63
N VAL A 150 5.17 -8.86 7.51
CA VAL A 150 5.32 -8.27 8.87
C VAL A 150 5.67 -9.32 9.90
N ALA A 151 4.91 -10.43 9.92
CA ALA A 151 5.06 -11.50 10.91
C ALA A 151 4.47 -12.83 10.39
N GLN A 152 4.58 -13.90 11.19
CA GLN A 152 3.88 -15.16 10.91
C GLN A 152 2.36 -14.97 11.06
N THR A 153 1.56 -15.76 10.34
CA THR A 153 0.11 -15.58 10.24
C THR A 153 -0.61 -15.60 11.59
N ASN A 154 -0.19 -16.45 12.53
CA ASN A 154 -0.74 -16.50 13.88
C ASN A 154 -0.56 -15.16 14.63
N THR A 155 0.63 -14.57 14.56
CA THR A 155 0.92 -13.26 15.14
C THR A 155 0.17 -12.13 14.45
N LEU A 156 0.00 -12.21 13.12
CA LEU A 156 -0.79 -11.22 12.36
C LEU A 156 -2.25 -11.22 12.76
N ILE A 157 -2.85 -12.39 13.04
CA ILE A 157 -4.23 -12.50 13.52
C ILE A 157 -4.38 -11.79 14.87
N GLU A 158 -3.43 -11.96 15.80
CA GLU A 158 -3.44 -11.26 17.08
C GLU A 158 -3.32 -9.72 16.92
N TYR A 159 -2.51 -9.26 15.96
CA TYR A 159 -2.35 -7.83 15.70
C TYR A 159 -3.54 -7.20 14.98
N ALA A 160 -4.34 -7.99 14.27
CA ALA A 160 -5.50 -7.55 13.50
C ALA A 160 -6.81 -7.62 14.30
N ALA A 161 -6.83 -8.35 15.40
CA ALA A 161 -7.99 -8.53 16.27
C ALA A 161 -8.17 -7.35 17.22
#